data_5bc8f98d3b7883cbdcc2d5134602e229
#
_entry.id   5bc8f98d3b7883cbdcc2d5134602e229
#
_cell.length_a   1.000
_cell.length_b   1.000
_cell.length_c   1.000
_cell.angle_alpha   90.00
_cell.angle_beta   90.00
_cell.angle_gamma   90.00
#
_symmetry.space_group_name_H-M   'P 1'
#
loop_
_entity.id
_entity.type
_entity.pdbx_description
1 polymer ?
#
loop_
_entity_poly.entity_id
_entity_poly.type
_entity_poly.pdbx_seq_one_letter_code
_entity_poly.pdbx_strand_id
1 'polypeptide(L)'
;PLQEEKKMVKGIIGKKVGMTQLFDESGKVIPVTVIEAGPCTVVQKKTVESDGYQAVQLGFGEVSAKKVNKAAAGHFKKANVAPKKTLREFRLEDVSAMNVGDVLKADVFAAGDKVDVVGVSKGKGYQGVIKRYGQHRLRESHGTGPVARHAGSNGSTSTPARVFPGKRLLVPLPATSHFLQTSLLILLLKTCLIIA
;
A
#
# COMPACT_ATOMS: atom_id res chain seq x y z
N PRO A 1 36.50 -6.93 -9.39
CA PRO A 1 35.25 -6.37 -9.90
C PRO A 1 34.13 -7.08 -9.21
N LEU A 2 33.53 -6.43 -8.19
CA LEU A 2 32.33 -6.88 -7.54
C LEU A 2 31.21 -6.81 -8.59
N GLN A 3 30.70 -7.95 -9.00
CA GLN A 3 29.48 -8.03 -9.76
C GLN A 3 28.38 -7.54 -8.81
N GLU A 4 27.92 -6.31 -9.01
CA GLU A 4 26.65 -5.85 -8.45
C GLU A 4 25.58 -6.80 -9.01
N GLU A 5 25.12 -7.72 -8.20
CA GLU A 5 23.93 -8.51 -8.50
C GLU A 5 22.82 -7.54 -8.79
N LYS A 6 22.46 -7.40 -10.05
CA LYS A 6 21.34 -6.59 -10.53
C LYS A 6 20.09 -7.09 -9.82
N LYS A 7 19.73 -6.40 -8.75
CA LYS A 7 18.59 -6.75 -7.91
C LYS A 7 17.32 -6.62 -8.76
N MET A 8 16.83 -7.74 -9.27
CA MET A 8 15.58 -7.75 -10.04
C MET A 8 14.48 -7.20 -9.16
N VAL A 9 13.88 -6.10 -9.57
CA VAL A 9 12.74 -5.50 -8.89
C VAL A 9 11.57 -6.47 -9.04
N LYS A 10 11.13 -7.04 -7.92
CA LYS A 10 10.03 -8.00 -7.87
C LYS A 10 8.79 -7.26 -7.35
N GLY A 11 7.63 -7.54 -7.89
CA GLY A 11 6.38 -6.95 -7.45
C GLY A 11 5.25 -7.97 -7.44
N ILE A 12 4.36 -7.91 -6.44
CA ILE A 12 3.18 -8.75 -6.35
C ILE A 12 2.01 -7.97 -5.72
N ILE A 13 0.79 -8.36 -6.06
CA ILE A 13 -0.40 -7.82 -5.41
C ILE A 13 -0.85 -8.79 -4.33
N GLY A 14 -1.11 -8.26 -3.15
CA GLY A 14 -1.61 -9.06 -2.04
C GLY A 14 -2.78 -8.41 -1.31
N LYS A 15 -3.42 -9.20 -0.46
CA LYS A 15 -4.52 -8.77 0.41
C LYS A 15 -4.12 -8.98 1.86
N LYS A 16 -4.18 -7.93 2.67
CA LYS A 16 -3.97 -8.06 4.12
C LYS A 16 -5.10 -8.91 4.72
N VAL A 17 -4.73 -10.03 5.32
CA VAL A 17 -5.65 -10.91 6.04
C VAL A 17 -5.84 -10.43 7.48
N GLY A 18 -4.74 -10.14 8.17
CA GLY A 18 -4.77 -9.70 9.56
C GLY A 18 -3.39 -9.42 10.12
N MET A 19 -3.32 -9.28 11.43
CA MET A 19 -2.08 -9.18 12.17
C MET A 19 -2.07 -10.23 13.28
N THR A 20 -0.88 -10.73 13.57
CA THR A 20 -0.62 -11.68 14.67
C THR A 20 0.75 -11.42 15.25
N GLN A 21 1.19 -12.25 16.16
CA GLN A 21 2.52 -12.21 16.73
C GLN A 21 3.19 -13.57 16.60
N LEU A 22 4.48 -13.56 16.40
CA LEU A 22 5.34 -14.75 16.43
C LEU A 22 6.32 -14.61 17.58
N PHE A 23 6.75 -15.74 18.11
CA PHE A 23 7.78 -15.79 19.15
C PHE A 23 9.07 -16.31 18.50
N ASP A 24 10.15 -15.59 18.72
CA ASP A 24 11.49 -16.03 18.32
C ASP A 24 12.01 -17.11 19.30
N GLU A 25 13.05 -17.81 18.95
CA GLU A 25 13.71 -18.82 19.79
C GLU A 25 14.16 -18.26 21.15
N SER A 26 14.47 -16.96 21.18
CA SER A 26 14.79 -16.23 22.41
C SER A 26 13.57 -15.84 23.27
N GLY A 27 12.33 -16.19 22.86
CA GLY A 27 11.08 -15.76 23.50
C GLY A 27 10.65 -14.32 23.21
N LYS A 28 11.34 -13.62 22.32
CA LYS A 28 10.97 -12.25 21.90
C LYS A 28 9.73 -12.27 21.03
N VAL A 29 8.78 -11.39 21.33
CA VAL A 29 7.56 -11.21 20.54
C VAL A 29 7.85 -10.35 19.33
N ILE A 30 7.50 -10.85 18.14
CA ILE A 30 7.60 -10.14 16.87
C ILE A 30 6.18 -9.92 16.34
N PRO A 31 5.67 -8.67 16.27
CA PRO A 31 4.38 -8.38 15.66
C PRO A 31 4.49 -8.55 14.15
N VAL A 32 3.54 -9.29 13.56
CA VAL A 32 3.57 -9.60 12.13
C VAL A 32 2.24 -9.33 11.45
N THR A 33 2.32 -8.97 10.17
CA THR A 33 1.16 -8.82 9.29
C THR A 33 1.11 -10.02 8.32
N VAL A 34 -0.04 -10.66 8.24
CA VAL A 34 -0.30 -11.76 7.32
C VAL A 34 -0.94 -11.21 6.04
N ILE A 35 -0.29 -11.47 4.91
CA ILE A 35 -0.73 -11.03 3.59
C ILE A 35 -0.90 -12.25 2.68
N GLU A 36 -2.10 -12.41 2.13
CA GLU A 36 -2.37 -13.36 1.03
C GLU A 36 -1.78 -12.77 -0.26
N ALA A 37 -0.67 -13.34 -0.76
CA ALA A 37 0.06 -12.85 -1.92
C ALA A 37 -0.11 -13.78 -3.13
N GLY A 38 -0.79 -13.27 -4.14
CA GLY A 38 -1.07 -14.04 -5.36
C GLY A 38 -2.15 -15.13 -5.19
N PRO A 39 -2.40 -15.95 -6.21
CA PRO A 39 -1.75 -15.92 -7.52
C PRO A 39 -2.10 -14.65 -8.33
N CYS A 40 -1.09 -14.00 -8.89
CA CYS A 40 -1.24 -12.85 -9.76
C CYS A 40 -0.98 -13.26 -11.21
N THR A 41 -1.85 -12.90 -12.13
CA THR A 41 -1.68 -13.21 -13.56
C THR A 41 -1.20 -11.98 -14.30
N VAL A 42 -0.23 -12.13 -15.19
CA VAL A 42 0.24 -11.07 -16.08
C VAL A 42 -0.82 -10.83 -17.14
N VAL A 43 -1.41 -9.63 -17.14
CA VAL A 43 -2.48 -9.25 -18.09
C VAL A 43 -1.93 -8.47 -19.27
N GLN A 44 -0.95 -7.60 -19.05
CA GLN A 44 -0.34 -6.81 -20.10
C GLN A 44 1.14 -6.58 -19.83
N LYS A 45 1.93 -6.57 -20.86
CA LYS A 45 3.33 -6.18 -20.87
C LYS A 45 3.46 -4.88 -21.65
N LYS A 46 4.07 -3.88 -21.08
CA LYS A 46 4.36 -2.60 -21.71
C LYS A 46 5.84 -2.52 -22.03
N THR A 47 6.15 -2.08 -23.23
CA THR A 47 7.52 -1.91 -23.72
C THR A 47 7.79 -0.46 -24.10
N VAL A 48 9.07 -0.08 -24.14
CA VAL A 48 9.45 1.28 -24.53
C VAL A 48 8.97 1.63 -25.93
N GLU A 49 8.93 0.66 -26.84
CA GLU A 49 8.52 0.86 -28.24
C GLU A 49 7.03 1.17 -28.38
N SER A 50 6.17 0.49 -27.60
CA SER A 50 4.71 0.63 -27.73
C SER A 50 4.13 1.69 -26.79
N ASP A 51 4.62 1.77 -25.54
CA ASP A 51 4.02 2.57 -24.47
C ASP A 51 4.97 3.67 -23.93
N GLY A 52 6.23 3.69 -24.38
CA GLY A 52 7.24 4.66 -23.94
C GLY A 52 7.90 4.34 -22.60
N TYR A 53 7.51 3.24 -21.94
CA TYR A 53 8.10 2.77 -20.67
C TYR A 53 7.94 1.27 -20.48
N GLN A 54 8.77 0.69 -19.62
CA GLN A 54 8.69 -0.73 -19.29
C GLN A 54 7.86 -0.94 -18.04
N ALA A 55 6.83 -1.80 -18.15
CA ALA A 55 5.99 -2.19 -17.02
C ALA A 55 5.26 -3.51 -17.30
N VAL A 56 4.86 -4.16 -16.22
CA VAL A 56 3.99 -5.34 -16.26
C VAL A 56 2.72 -5.05 -15.48
N GLN A 57 1.57 -5.27 -16.10
CA GLN A 57 0.29 -5.17 -15.43
C GLN A 57 -0.10 -6.52 -14.87
N LEU A 58 -0.24 -6.59 -13.54
CA LEU A 58 -0.66 -7.78 -12.81
C LEU A 58 -2.14 -7.70 -12.45
N GLY A 59 -2.83 -8.83 -12.57
CA GLY A 59 -4.21 -9.02 -12.14
C GLY A 59 -4.31 -9.92 -10.92
N PHE A 60 -5.06 -9.50 -9.90
CA PHE A 60 -5.28 -10.25 -8.66
C PHE A 60 -6.77 -10.37 -8.32
N GLY A 61 -7.13 -11.51 -7.75
CA GLY A 61 -8.49 -11.82 -7.32
C GLY A 61 -9.43 -12.12 -8.50
N GLU A 62 -10.25 -13.13 -8.35
CA GLU A 62 -11.20 -13.54 -9.40
C GLU A 62 -12.50 -12.76 -9.32
N VAL A 63 -13.09 -12.50 -10.48
CA VAL A 63 -14.38 -11.82 -10.60
C VAL A 63 -15.24 -12.54 -11.64
N SER A 64 -16.52 -12.71 -11.31
CA SER A 64 -17.48 -13.24 -12.29
C SER A 64 -17.58 -12.31 -13.51
N ALA A 65 -17.60 -12.89 -14.70
CA ALA A 65 -17.72 -12.16 -15.97
C ALA A 65 -18.93 -11.20 -16.02
N LYS A 66 -20.01 -11.53 -15.29
CA LYS A 66 -21.21 -10.67 -15.21
C LYS A 66 -20.97 -9.33 -14.51
N LYS A 67 -19.94 -9.22 -13.68
CA LYS A 67 -19.59 -8.02 -12.91
C LYS A 67 -18.55 -7.13 -13.60
N VAL A 68 -18.11 -7.51 -14.80
CA VAL A 68 -17.09 -6.79 -15.56
C VAL A 68 -17.74 -6.03 -16.70
N ASN A 69 -17.38 -4.76 -16.89
CA ASN A 69 -17.89 -3.96 -18.00
C ASN A 69 -17.28 -4.42 -19.35
N LYS A 70 -17.92 -4.06 -20.46
CA LYS A 70 -17.52 -4.49 -21.82
C LYS A 70 -16.08 -4.08 -22.15
N ALA A 71 -15.63 -2.89 -21.73
CA ALA A 71 -14.28 -2.39 -21.99
C ALA A 71 -13.22 -3.26 -21.28
N ALA A 72 -13.39 -3.51 -19.97
CA ALA A 72 -12.48 -4.38 -19.23
C ALA A 72 -12.53 -5.84 -19.71
N ALA A 73 -13.72 -6.34 -20.09
CA ALA A 73 -13.84 -7.68 -20.68
C ALA A 73 -13.04 -7.80 -22.00
N GLY A 74 -13.04 -6.74 -22.83
CA GLY A 74 -12.22 -6.68 -24.05
C GLY A 74 -10.72 -6.72 -23.73
N HIS A 75 -10.29 -6.02 -22.68
CA HIS A 75 -8.89 -6.01 -22.23
C HIS A 75 -8.43 -7.42 -21.81
N PHE A 76 -9.22 -8.12 -20.98
CA PHE A 76 -8.91 -9.50 -20.55
C PHE A 76 -8.96 -10.50 -21.72
N LYS A 77 -9.90 -10.33 -22.67
CA LYS A 77 -9.97 -11.17 -23.87
C LYS A 77 -8.71 -11.03 -24.74
N LYS A 78 -8.19 -9.80 -24.92
CA LYS A 78 -6.95 -9.57 -25.65
C LYS A 78 -5.75 -10.30 -25.03
N ALA A 79 -5.72 -10.39 -23.70
CA ALA A 79 -4.70 -11.10 -22.95
C ALA A 79 -4.96 -12.60 -22.82
N ASN A 80 -6.14 -13.09 -23.24
CA ASN A 80 -6.60 -14.46 -23.06
C ASN A 80 -6.59 -14.93 -21.59
N VAL A 81 -6.93 -14.01 -20.65
CA VAL A 81 -6.91 -14.22 -19.21
C VAL A 81 -8.31 -14.08 -18.63
N ALA A 82 -8.62 -14.86 -17.61
CA ALA A 82 -9.86 -14.72 -16.86
C ALA A 82 -9.95 -13.35 -16.16
N PRO A 83 -11.16 -12.76 -16.05
CA PRO A 83 -11.34 -11.46 -15.42
C PRO A 83 -10.80 -11.39 -14.00
N LYS A 84 -10.04 -10.36 -13.68
CA LYS A 84 -9.44 -10.12 -12.36
C LYS A 84 -10.03 -8.86 -11.72
N LYS A 85 -10.13 -8.87 -10.38
CA LYS A 85 -10.74 -7.78 -9.61
C LYS A 85 -9.87 -6.53 -9.56
N THR A 86 -8.58 -6.71 -9.37
CA THR A 86 -7.64 -5.62 -9.16
C THR A 86 -6.53 -5.71 -10.20
N LEU A 87 -6.30 -4.62 -10.90
CA LEU A 87 -5.19 -4.47 -11.84
C LEU A 87 -4.23 -3.41 -11.29
N ARG A 88 -2.93 -3.70 -11.30
CA ARG A 88 -1.87 -2.76 -10.95
C ARG A 88 -0.68 -2.95 -11.87
N GLU A 89 -0.03 -1.84 -12.21
CA GLU A 89 1.18 -1.83 -13.00
C GLU A 89 2.40 -1.73 -12.10
N PHE A 90 3.39 -2.54 -12.39
CA PHE A 90 4.70 -2.50 -11.78
C PHE A 90 5.73 -2.11 -12.83
N ARG A 91 6.41 -1.00 -12.61
CA ARG A 91 7.53 -0.58 -13.45
C ARG A 91 8.74 -1.41 -13.07
N LEU A 92 9.27 -2.13 -14.03
CA LEU A 92 10.42 -3.01 -13.87
C LEU A 92 11.50 -2.57 -14.85
N GLU A 93 12.75 -2.76 -14.49
CA GLU A 93 13.88 -2.46 -15.38
C GLU A 93 13.98 -3.46 -16.52
N ASP A 94 13.60 -4.71 -16.28
CA ASP A 94 13.56 -5.77 -17.27
C ASP A 94 12.23 -6.54 -17.23
N VAL A 95 11.53 -6.52 -18.32
CA VAL A 95 10.24 -7.21 -18.52
C VAL A 95 10.34 -8.38 -19.50
N SER A 96 11.54 -8.68 -20.01
CA SER A 96 11.74 -9.71 -21.04
C SER A 96 11.37 -11.11 -20.54
N ALA A 97 11.66 -11.41 -19.29
CA ALA A 97 11.41 -12.73 -18.68
C ALA A 97 9.93 -13.04 -18.40
N MET A 98 9.03 -12.06 -18.48
CA MET A 98 7.61 -12.23 -18.17
C MET A 98 6.77 -12.24 -19.44
N ASN A 99 5.87 -13.21 -19.57
CA ASN A 99 4.92 -13.31 -20.67
C ASN A 99 3.49 -13.06 -20.20
N VAL A 100 2.65 -12.60 -21.12
CA VAL A 100 1.21 -12.44 -20.86
C VAL A 100 0.60 -13.81 -20.59
N GLY A 101 -0.15 -13.93 -19.49
CA GLY A 101 -0.73 -15.17 -19.03
C GLY A 101 0.08 -15.88 -17.92
N ASP A 102 1.33 -15.50 -17.67
CA ASP A 102 2.13 -16.08 -16.60
C ASP A 102 1.50 -15.82 -15.22
N VAL A 103 1.66 -16.78 -14.31
CA VAL A 103 1.12 -16.72 -12.96
C VAL A 103 2.25 -16.56 -11.95
N LEU A 104 2.28 -15.42 -11.30
CA LEU A 104 3.22 -15.12 -10.21
C LEU A 104 2.61 -15.53 -8.87
N LYS A 105 3.36 -16.28 -8.09
CA LYS A 105 3.02 -16.71 -6.73
C LYS A 105 3.96 -16.06 -5.71
N ALA A 106 3.72 -16.33 -4.43
CA ALA A 106 4.58 -15.85 -3.34
C ALA A 106 6.04 -16.31 -3.45
N ASP A 107 6.31 -17.41 -4.16
CA ASP A 107 7.63 -18.01 -4.35
C ASP A 107 8.67 -17.08 -5.03
N VAL A 108 8.21 -15.94 -5.57
CA VAL A 108 9.09 -14.89 -6.12
C VAL A 108 9.99 -14.27 -5.05
N PHE A 109 9.55 -14.30 -3.79
CA PHE A 109 10.28 -13.74 -2.65
C PHE A 109 10.93 -14.85 -1.82
N ALA A 110 12.03 -14.53 -1.16
CA ALA A 110 12.70 -15.43 -0.21
C ALA A 110 12.54 -14.90 1.23
N ALA A 111 12.61 -15.81 2.21
CA ALA A 111 12.65 -15.39 3.61
C ALA A 111 13.91 -14.54 3.87
N GLY A 112 13.75 -13.43 4.60
CA GLY A 112 14.82 -12.45 4.82
C GLY A 112 14.88 -11.32 3.79
N ASP A 113 14.09 -11.37 2.70
CA ASP A 113 13.99 -10.26 1.76
C ASP A 113 13.40 -9.01 2.43
N LYS A 114 13.92 -7.85 2.08
CA LYS A 114 13.33 -6.56 2.44
C LYS A 114 12.33 -6.16 1.38
N VAL A 115 11.10 -5.91 1.77
CA VAL A 115 10.00 -5.57 0.87
C VAL A 115 9.40 -4.20 1.21
N ASP A 116 9.02 -3.46 0.18
CA ASP A 116 8.27 -2.23 0.31
C ASP A 116 6.78 -2.52 0.10
N VAL A 117 5.94 -2.04 1.00
CA VAL A 117 4.50 -2.28 0.97
C VAL A 117 3.74 -0.99 0.76
N VAL A 118 2.92 -0.93 -0.28
CA VAL A 118 2.03 0.20 -0.57
C VAL A 118 0.60 -0.24 -0.35
N GLY A 119 -0.12 0.47 0.49
CA GLY A 119 -1.51 0.17 0.79
C GLY A 119 -2.36 1.42 0.97
N VAL A 120 -3.66 1.26 0.88
CA VAL A 120 -4.63 2.34 1.13
C VAL A 120 -5.19 2.17 2.54
N SER A 121 -4.99 3.18 3.40
CA SER A 121 -5.50 3.18 4.77
C SER A 121 -7.01 3.34 4.81
N LYS A 122 -7.63 2.85 5.88
CA LYS A 122 -9.05 3.12 6.13
C LYS A 122 -9.26 4.60 6.44
N GLY A 123 -10.30 5.21 5.86
CA GLY A 123 -10.75 6.54 6.23
C GLY A 123 -11.21 6.58 7.68
N LYS A 124 -10.91 7.68 8.39
CA LYS A 124 -11.25 7.89 9.80
C LYS A 124 -12.27 9.02 10.01
N GLY A 125 -12.86 9.53 8.93
CA GLY A 125 -13.78 10.67 8.98
C GLY A 125 -13.10 11.96 9.44
N TYR A 126 -13.87 12.89 10.01
CA TYR A 126 -13.33 14.11 10.59
C TYR A 126 -12.56 13.82 11.87
N GLN A 127 -11.32 14.27 11.91
CA GLN A 127 -10.44 14.09 13.06
C GLN A 127 -9.94 15.44 13.57
N GLY A 128 -9.85 15.55 14.91
CA GLY A 128 -9.28 16.71 15.57
C GLY A 128 -7.77 16.84 15.29
N VAL A 129 -7.28 18.05 15.48
CA VAL A 129 -5.88 18.44 15.20
C VAL A 129 -4.87 17.62 15.99
N ILE A 130 -5.20 17.20 17.20
CA ILE A 130 -4.34 16.38 18.06
C ILE A 130 -4.12 15.02 17.40
N LYS A 131 -5.19 14.32 17.01
CA LYS A 131 -5.07 12.98 16.40
C LYS A 131 -4.47 13.02 15.00
N ARG A 132 -4.81 14.05 14.20
CA ARG A 132 -4.36 14.14 12.81
C ARG A 132 -2.92 14.61 12.67
N TYR A 133 -2.52 15.59 13.49
CA TYR A 133 -1.22 16.27 13.33
C TYR A 133 -0.28 16.08 14.53
N GLY A 134 -0.68 15.31 15.54
CA GLY A 134 0.14 15.09 16.74
C GLY A 134 0.35 16.34 17.59
N GLN A 135 -0.60 17.30 17.53
CA GLN A 135 -0.49 18.50 18.36
C GLN A 135 -0.69 18.18 19.85
N HIS A 136 -0.02 18.94 20.71
CA HIS A 136 -0.17 18.80 22.15
C HIS A 136 -1.57 19.26 22.59
N ARG A 137 -2.16 18.55 23.54
CA ARG A 137 -3.36 18.95 24.22
C ARG A 137 -3.03 19.86 25.42
N LEU A 138 -3.97 20.68 25.81
CA LEU A 138 -3.87 21.42 27.08
C LEU A 138 -4.07 20.47 28.27
N ARG A 139 -3.60 20.87 29.44
CA ARG A 139 -3.88 20.16 30.70
C ARG A 139 -5.39 20.23 30.99
N GLU A 140 -5.95 19.18 31.54
CA GLU A 140 -7.39 19.13 31.91
C GLU A 140 -7.69 19.75 33.28
N SER A 141 -6.80 20.59 33.81
CA SER A 141 -6.88 21.26 35.10
C SER A 141 -6.71 22.77 34.95
N HIS A 142 -6.86 23.52 36.03
CA HIS A 142 -6.71 24.97 36.08
C HIS A 142 -7.62 25.74 35.09
N GLY A 143 -8.91 25.36 35.03
CA GLY A 143 -9.92 26.06 34.26
C GLY A 143 -9.95 25.75 32.75
N THR A 144 -9.13 24.83 32.23
CA THR A 144 -9.13 24.45 30.81
C THR A 144 -10.46 23.82 30.36
N GLY A 145 -11.07 22.99 31.21
CA GLY A 145 -12.37 22.36 30.94
C GLY A 145 -12.45 21.64 29.57
N PRO A 146 -13.57 21.81 28.82
CA PRO A 146 -13.82 21.06 27.59
C PRO A 146 -12.92 21.46 26.41
N VAL A 147 -12.16 22.57 26.50
CA VAL A 147 -11.31 23.06 25.40
C VAL A 147 -9.95 22.39 25.30
N ALA A 148 -9.65 21.44 26.16
CA ALA A 148 -8.36 20.75 26.21
C ALA A 148 -7.92 20.12 24.86
N ARG A 149 -8.86 19.75 24.02
CA ARG A 149 -8.61 19.10 22.71
C ARG A 149 -8.96 19.98 21.50
N HIS A 150 -9.20 21.26 21.70
CA HIS A 150 -9.53 22.20 20.63
C HIS A 150 -8.32 22.58 19.78
N ALA A 151 -8.58 23.15 18.60
CA ALA A 151 -7.53 23.56 17.66
C ALA A 151 -6.74 24.80 18.11
N GLY A 152 -7.22 25.50 19.14
CA GLY A 152 -6.64 26.76 19.60
C GLY A 152 -7.01 27.97 18.72
N SER A 153 -6.34 29.09 18.95
CA SER A 153 -6.59 30.34 18.21
C SER A 153 -6.31 30.20 16.71
N ASN A 154 -7.16 30.87 15.90
CA ASN A 154 -6.95 30.96 14.45
C ASN A 154 -6.12 32.18 14.03
N GLY A 155 -5.78 33.05 14.93
CA GLY A 155 -5.00 34.26 14.70
C GLY A 155 -5.57 35.46 15.43
N SER A 156 -4.98 36.64 15.20
CA SER A 156 -5.44 37.91 15.74
C SER A 156 -6.44 38.60 14.80
N THR A 157 -7.27 39.50 15.33
CA THR A 157 -8.34 40.15 14.58
C THR A 157 -7.88 41.30 13.70
N SER A 158 -7.14 42.27 14.21
CA SER A 158 -6.74 43.47 13.44
C SER A 158 -5.50 43.25 12.59
N THR A 159 -4.51 42.51 13.08
CA THR A 159 -3.30 42.19 12.33
C THR A 159 -2.92 40.74 12.67
N PRO A 160 -2.97 39.81 11.73
CA PRO A 160 -3.06 39.90 10.26
C PRO A 160 -4.49 39.96 9.68
N ALA A 161 -5.59 39.97 10.47
CA ALA A 161 -6.99 39.95 10.03
C ALA A 161 -7.36 38.77 9.10
N ARG A 162 -6.62 37.70 9.13
CA ARG A 162 -6.80 36.49 8.29
C ARG A 162 -6.23 35.23 8.95
N VAL A 163 -6.71 34.09 8.52
CA VAL A 163 -6.08 32.80 8.83
C VAL A 163 -4.98 32.52 7.79
N PHE A 164 -3.78 32.25 8.23
CA PHE A 164 -2.67 31.97 7.32
C PHE A 164 -2.84 30.66 6.56
N PRO A 165 -2.34 30.57 5.30
CA PRO A 165 -2.26 29.31 4.58
C PRO A 165 -1.50 28.26 5.38
N GLY A 166 -1.91 27.00 5.28
CA GLY A 166 -1.25 25.88 6.01
C GLY A 166 -1.64 25.76 7.48
N LYS A 167 -2.55 26.60 8.02
CA LYS A 167 -3.10 26.44 9.37
C LYS A 167 -3.75 25.06 9.50
N ARG A 168 -3.30 24.28 10.49
CA ARG A 168 -3.82 22.92 10.76
C ARG A 168 -5.14 23.01 11.50
N LEU A 169 -6.24 22.72 10.81
CA LEU A 169 -7.59 22.70 11.34
C LEU A 169 -8.18 21.30 11.33
N LEU A 170 -9.42 21.15 11.87
CA LEU A 170 -10.20 19.94 11.70
C LEU A 170 -10.47 19.69 10.22
N VAL A 171 -10.05 18.54 9.74
CA VAL A 171 -10.19 18.16 8.32
C VAL A 171 -10.52 16.68 8.25
N PRO A 172 -11.25 16.22 7.24
CA PRO A 172 -11.43 14.78 7.01
C PRO A 172 -10.09 14.07 6.91
N LEU A 173 -9.98 12.91 7.55
CA LEU A 173 -8.86 11.99 7.34
C LEU A 173 -9.30 10.94 6.31
N PRO A 174 -9.12 11.22 5.01
CA PRO A 174 -9.53 10.32 3.95
C PRO A 174 -8.68 9.03 3.97
N ALA A 175 -9.12 8.04 3.24
CA ALA A 175 -8.29 6.90 2.91
C ALA A 175 -7.14 7.39 2.03
N THR A 176 -5.92 7.31 2.51
CA THR A 176 -4.71 7.73 1.81
C THR A 176 -3.82 6.53 1.51
N SER A 177 -3.12 6.57 0.39
CA SER A 177 -2.07 5.60 0.12
C SER A 177 -0.91 5.86 1.07
N HIS A 178 -0.51 4.84 1.82
CA HIS A 178 0.69 4.87 2.64
C HIS A 178 1.74 3.98 2.01
N PHE A 179 2.92 4.51 1.88
CA PHE A 179 4.11 3.77 1.54
C PHE A 179 4.79 3.37 2.85
N LEU A 180 4.84 2.07 3.13
CA LEU A 180 5.60 1.50 4.22
C LEU A 180 6.94 1.06 3.65
N GLN A 181 7.98 1.77 4.02
CA GLN A 181 9.33 1.51 3.56
C GLN A 181 9.94 0.37 4.37
N THR A 182 10.46 -0.61 3.67
CA THR A 182 11.36 -1.65 4.17
C THR A 182 10.84 -2.46 5.35
N SER A 183 9.95 -3.38 5.08
CA SER A 183 9.55 -4.43 6.03
C SER A 183 10.30 -5.73 5.76
N LEU A 184 10.70 -6.44 6.81
CA LEU A 184 11.40 -7.71 6.69
C LEU A 184 10.41 -8.86 6.46
N LEU A 185 10.67 -9.68 5.45
CA LEU A 185 9.91 -10.90 5.20
C LEU A 185 10.40 -12.01 6.13
N ILE A 186 9.57 -12.39 7.12
CA ILE A 186 9.97 -13.37 8.14
C ILE A 186 9.70 -14.80 7.68
N LEU A 187 8.53 -15.06 7.11
CA LEU A 187 8.11 -16.39 6.73
C LEU A 187 7.39 -16.40 5.39
N LEU A 188 7.69 -17.36 4.56
CA LEU A 188 7.08 -17.59 3.26
C LEU A 188 6.28 -18.89 3.32
N LEU A 189 4.95 -18.78 3.19
CA LEU A 189 4.06 -19.90 2.94
C LEU A 189 3.64 -19.87 1.47
N LYS A 190 3.26 -21.01 0.87
CA LYS A 190 2.94 -21.10 -0.58
C LYS A 190 1.98 -20.03 -1.11
N THR A 191 1.15 -19.44 -0.25
CA THR A 191 0.15 -18.43 -0.61
C THR A 191 0.17 -17.19 0.30
N CYS A 192 0.94 -17.19 1.37
CA CYS A 192 0.95 -16.08 2.35
C CYS A 192 2.37 -15.58 2.62
N LEU A 193 2.53 -14.26 2.66
CA LEU A 193 3.72 -13.57 3.12
C LEU A 193 3.49 -13.08 4.56
N ILE A 194 4.43 -13.33 5.44
CA ILE A 194 4.42 -12.84 6.82
C ILE A 194 5.51 -11.78 6.94
N ILE A 195 5.09 -10.56 7.24
CA ILE A 195 5.94 -9.37 7.25
C ILE A 195 5.95 -8.76 8.66
N ALA A 196 7.11 -8.46 9.16
CA ALA A 196 7.34 -7.75 10.42
C ALA A 196 7.50 -6.25 10.20
#